data_e9c4adfe94a9526a628884c91d83ba8e
#
_entry.id   e9c4adfe94a9526a628884c91d83ba8e
#
_cell.length_a   1.000
_cell.length_b   1.000
_cell.length_c   1.000
_cell.angle_alpha   90.00
_cell.angle_beta   90.00
_cell.angle_gamma   90.00
#
_symmetry.space_group_name_H-M   'P 1'
#
loop_
_entity.id
_entity.type
_entity.pdbx_description
1 polymer ?
#
loop_
_entity_poly.entity_id
_entity_poly.type
_entity_poly.pdbx_seq_one_letter_code
_entity_poly.pdbx_strand_id
1 'polypeptide(L)'
;MLFKDAERRIDQLKELYPRKFSNEDKIFSHIRRGDRIFVGSGCGEPQHLVKSFMAYAQTNPRAVFDTGLSHLLTMGLTPYSFERFRPNFRQNFFFIADTTRDAINKGEADYTPVFLSQIPRLFKRRLITIDVAFIQVSPPGDNGFLSLGISVDIMKEAIRHCPLIIAQVNAHMPYVHGDSLVDPENVSFFIHHDEPLLEYHPAPADETLGKISKHVSKIVPDGSTIQVGYGRTPNAVLSGLNSKKNLGIHTEMLGSGIIDLMKQGAVDNTRKSIDTGKTVASLCLGSAEVYRFLHDNPTISFMPIDYTNNPEIRFITMKRTFKLQGVDIPAFLNLTKENRKGLRHVHESIVSRVWNNWVSICS
;
A
#
# COMPACT_ATOMS: atom_id res chain seq x y z
N MET A 1 3.76 13.26 16.81
CA MET A 1 2.66 14.03 16.20
C MET A 1 3.22 14.76 14.99
N LEU A 2 2.64 14.58 13.80
CA LEU A 2 3.15 15.16 12.55
C LEU A 2 2.53 16.53 12.26
N PHE A 3 1.27 16.71 12.59
CA PHE A 3 0.61 18.01 12.47
C PHE A 3 0.92 18.89 13.69
N LYS A 4 1.32 20.13 13.41
CA LYS A 4 1.63 21.13 14.45
C LYS A 4 0.39 21.53 15.28
N ASP A 5 -0.80 21.40 14.68
CA ASP A 5 -2.11 21.78 15.21
C ASP A 5 -3.15 20.66 15.07
N ALA A 6 -2.69 19.41 15.25
CA ALA A 6 -3.52 18.21 15.07
C ALA A 6 -4.80 18.23 15.92
N GLU A 7 -4.69 18.58 17.20
CA GLU A 7 -5.85 18.64 18.11
C GLU A 7 -6.91 19.61 17.59
N ARG A 8 -6.51 20.82 17.20
CA ARG A 8 -7.43 21.82 16.62
C ARG A 8 -8.14 21.30 15.39
N ARG A 9 -7.42 20.62 14.47
CA ARG A 9 -7.99 20.06 13.23
C ARG A 9 -8.97 18.92 13.51
N ILE A 10 -8.66 18.10 14.51
CA ILE A 10 -9.55 17.02 14.95
C ILE A 10 -10.79 17.57 15.63
N ASP A 11 -10.65 18.62 16.46
CA ASP A 11 -11.80 19.27 17.10
C ASP A 11 -12.70 19.94 16.07
N GLN A 12 -12.14 20.59 15.07
CA GLN A 12 -12.91 21.09 13.91
C GLN A 12 -13.65 19.95 13.17
N LEU A 13 -13.03 18.80 12.98
CA LEU A 13 -13.68 17.64 12.38
C LEU A 13 -14.85 17.14 13.24
N LYS A 14 -14.71 17.12 14.57
CA LYS A 14 -15.79 16.76 15.50
C LYS A 14 -16.95 17.77 15.47
N GLU A 15 -16.62 19.05 15.37
CA GLU A 15 -17.64 20.13 15.25
C GLU A 15 -18.43 20.02 13.96
N LEU A 16 -17.75 19.73 12.83
CA LEU A 16 -18.40 19.60 11.52
C LEU A 16 -19.21 18.30 11.41
N TYR A 17 -18.76 17.21 12.02
CA TYR A 17 -19.37 15.88 11.91
C TYR A 17 -19.70 15.24 13.27
N PRO A 18 -20.43 15.91 14.17
CA PRO A 18 -20.64 15.42 15.54
C PRO A 18 -21.35 14.08 15.61
N ARG A 19 -22.19 13.76 14.62
CA ARG A 19 -22.93 12.48 14.55
C ARG A 19 -22.08 11.30 14.14
N LYS A 20 -20.90 11.56 13.52
CA LYS A 20 -19.98 10.51 13.10
C LYS A 20 -19.02 10.09 14.20
N PHE A 21 -18.93 10.85 15.31
CA PHE A 21 -18.21 10.49 16.52
C PHE A 21 -19.19 9.89 17.54
N SER A 22 -18.88 8.71 18.04
CA SER A 22 -19.72 8.03 19.04
C SER A 22 -18.87 7.10 19.89
N ASN A 23 -19.49 6.50 20.90
CA ASN A 23 -18.87 5.41 21.65
C ASN A 23 -18.57 4.22 20.72
N GLU A 24 -17.42 3.59 20.89
CA GLU A 24 -16.93 2.50 20.02
C GLU A 24 -17.89 1.32 19.96
N ASP A 25 -18.47 0.89 21.09
CA ASP A 25 -19.46 -0.19 21.11
C ASP A 25 -20.67 0.13 20.24
N LYS A 26 -21.13 1.39 20.27
CA LYS A 26 -22.24 1.84 19.40
C LYS A 26 -21.83 1.85 17.93
N ILE A 27 -20.59 2.24 17.62
CA ILE A 27 -20.06 2.18 16.26
C ILE A 27 -20.03 0.72 15.78
N PHE A 28 -19.45 -0.18 16.59
CA PHE A 28 -19.36 -1.60 16.24
C PHE A 28 -20.71 -2.33 16.17
N SER A 29 -21.73 -1.84 16.86
CA SER A 29 -23.07 -2.40 16.76
C SER A 29 -23.70 -2.28 15.37
N HIS A 30 -23.13 -1.48 14.46
CA HIS A 30 -23.52 -1.41 13.06
C HIS A 30 -22.97 -2.57 12.22
N ILE A 31 -21.96 -3.28 12.72
CA ILE A 31 -21.38 -4.48 12.09
C ILE A 31 -22.33 -5.64 12.34
N ARG A 32 -22.69 -6.34 11.29
CA ARG A 32 -23.67 -7.41 11.31
C ARG A 32 -23.00 -8.77 11.18
N ARG A 33 -23.69 -9.77 11.66
CA ARG A 33 -23.31 -11.17 11.42
C ARG A 33 -23.12 -11.42 9.91
N GLY A 34 -21.98 -12.04 9.56
CA GLY A 34 -21.65 -12.38 8.18
C GLY A 34 -21.01 -11.26 7.37
N ASP A 35 -20.87 -10.04 7.93
CA ASP A 35 -20.22 -8.93 7.23
C ASP A 35 -18.76 -9.27 6.87
N ARG A 36 -18.31 -8.69 5.78
CA ARG A 36 -16.92 -8.77 5.30
C ARG A 36 -16.19 -7.48 5.61
N ILE A 37 -15.25 -7.56 6.54
CA ILE A 37 -14.46 -6.43 7.01
C ILE A 37 -13.13 -6.43 6.26
N PHE A 38 -12.81 -5.31 5.63
CA PHE A 38 -11.48 -5.07 5.10
C PHE A 38 -10.70 -4.20 6.09
N VAL A 39 -9.49 -4.65 6.46
CA VAL A 39 -8.62 -3.94 7.41
C VAL A 39 -7.46 -3.32 6.66
N GLY A 40 -7.12 -2.09 7.01
CA GLY A 40 -6.01 -1.32 6.45
C GLY A 40 -4.69 -2.09 6.39
N SER A 41 -3.80 -1.70 5.48
CA SER A 41 -2.64 -2.49 5.07
C SER A 41 -1.34 -2.04 5.74
N GLY A 42 -0.45 -3.00 5.95
CA GLY A 42 0.96 -2.77 6.31
C GLY A 42 1.14 -1.98 7.60
N CYS A 43 2.06 -1.01 7.58
CA CYS A 43 2.30 -0.15 8.74
C CYS A 43 1.18 0.88 9.00
N GLY A 44 0.26 1.07 8.04
CA GLY A 44 -0.93 1.92 8.19
C GLY A 44 -2.14 1.21 8.80
N GLU A 45 -2.00 -0.01 9.26
CA GLU A 45 -3.04 -0.82 9.88
C GLU A 45 -3.57 -0.16 11.16
N PRO A 46 -4.92 0.01 11.33
CA PRO A 46 -5.50 0.72 12.50
C PRO A 46 -5.50 -0.18 13.73
N GLN A 47 -4.40 -0.15 14.50
CA GLN A 47 -4.19 -1.08 15.62
C GLN A 47 -5.18 -0.89 16.75
N HIS A 48 -5.48 0.36 17.15
CA HIS A 48 -6.48 0.63 18.17
C HIS A 48 -7.87 0.14 17.73
N LEU A 49 -8.27 0.45 16.51
CA LEU A 49 -9.56 0.04 15.96
C LEU A 49 -9.73 -1.48 15.96
N VAL A 50 -8.68 -2.22 15.58
CA VAL A 50 -8.67 -3.69 15.64
C VAL A 50 -8.78 -4.19 17.09
N LYS A 51 -8.01 -3.62 18.02
CA LYS A 51 -8.07 -4.01 19.44
C LYS A 51 -9.45 -3.78 20.04
N SER A 52 -10.02 -2.60 19.82
CA SER A 52 -11.35 -2.23 20.34
C SER A 52 -12.44 -3.10 19.73
N PHE A 53 -12.38 -3.38 18.44
CA PHE A 53 -13.32 -4.31 17.80
C PHE A 53 -13.23 -5.72 18.39
N MET A 54 -12.03 -6.21 18.69
CA MET A 54 -11.87 -7.52 19.33
C MET A 54 -12.40 -7.55 20.77
N ALA A 55 -12.28 -6.45 21.52
CA ALA A 55 -12.91 -6.32 22.84
C ALA A 55 -14.44 -6.36 22.73
N TYR A 56 -15.00 -5.64 21.76
CA TYR A 56 -16.45 -5.70 21.45
C TYR A 56 -16.88 -7.12 21.06
N ALA A 57 -16.12 -7.79 20.20
CA ALA A 57 -16.42 -9.16 19.75
C ALA A 57 -16.41 -10.17 20.90
N GLN A 58 -15.55 -9.98 21.90
CA GLN A 58 -15.48 -10.86 23.08
C GLN A 58 -16.73 -10.76 23.95
N THR A 59 -17.31 -9.56 24.07
CA THR A 59 -18.54 -9.31 24.84
C THR A 59 -19.81 -9.56 24.04
N ASN A 60 -19.73 -9.49 22.70
CA ASN A 60 -20.84 -9.63 21.77
C ASN A 60 -20.62 -10.73 20.71
N PRO A 61 -20.25 -11.98 21.07
CA PRO A 61 -19.81 -12.98 20.10
C PRO A 61 -20.85 -13.37 19.06
N ARG A 62 -22.15 -13.24 19.41
CA ARG A 62 -23.25 -13.54 18.46
C ARG A 62 -23.42 -12.46 17.39
N ALA A 63 -23.09 -11.20 17.71
CA ALA A 63 -23.22 -10.08 16.78
C ALA A 63 -22.21 -10.18 15.63
N VAL A 64 -21.01 -10.70 15.90
CA VAL A 64 -19.89 -10.82 14.97
C VAL A 64 -19.64 -12.27 14.52
N PHE A 65 -20.65 -13.13 14.58
CA PHE A 65 -20.50 -14.52 14.13
C PHE A 65 -20.41 -14.59 12.60
N ASP A 66 -19.54 -15.49 12.08
CA ASP A 66 -19.29 -15.71 10.65
C ASP A 66 -18.80 -14.44 9.90
N THR A 67 -18.12 -13.52 10.61
CA THR A 67 -17.56 -12.32 10.02
C THR A 67 -16.28 -12.65 9.26
N GLY A 68 -16.16 -12.17 8.01
CA GLY A 68 -14.93 -12.28 7.22
C GLY A 68 -13.99 -11.12 7.50
N LEU A 69 -12.70 -11.43 7.68
CA LEU A 69 -11.64 -10.42 7.79
C LEU A 69 -10.70 -10.55 6.59
N SER A 70 -10.55 -9.50 5.82
CA SER A 70 -9.68 -9.49 4.64
C SER A 70 -8.54 -8.48 4.81
N HIS A 71 -7.33 -8.91 4.45
CA HIS A 71 -6.12 -8.09 4.52
C HIS A 71 -5.32 -8.18 3.22
N LEU A 72 -4.69 -7.08 2.83
CA LEU A 72 -3.63 -7.15 1.84
C LEU A 72 -2.36 -7.72 2.48
N LEU A 73 -1.76 -6.95 3.36
CA LEU A 73 -0.53 -7.26 4.10
C LEU A 73 -0.75 -6.82 5.55
N THR A 74 -0.67 -7.73 6.50
CA THR A 74 -0.74 -7.39 7.92
C THR A 74 0.65 -7.39 8.55
N MET A 75 0.97 -6.31 9.23
CA MET A 75 2.22 -6.11 10.00
C MET A 75 1.94 -6.01 11.49
N GLY A 76 0.67 -5.79 11.83
CA GLY A 76 0.23 -5.56 13.19
C GLY A 76 -0.28 -6.81 13.91
N LEU A 77 -1.11 -6.56 14.89
CA LEU A 77 -1.73 -7.60 15.69
C LEU A 77 -2.84 -8.32 14.90
N THR A 78 -2.85 -9.64 14.98
CA THR A 78 -3.90 -10.48 14.42
C THR A 78 -4.65 -11.24 15.56
N PRO A 79 -5.27 -10.55 16.52
CA PRO A 79 -5.87 -11.18 17.68
C PRO A 79 -7.07 -12.07 17.33
N TYR A 80 -7.68 -11.85 16.18
CA TYR A 80 -8.74 -12.69 15.61
C TYR A 80 -8.23 -14.05 15.14
N SER A 81 -6.92 -14.27 15.03
CA SER A 81 -6.30 -15.59 14.72
C SER A 81 -6.28 -16.54 15.91
N PHE A 82 -6.60 -16.06 17.12
CA PHE A 82 -6.63 -16.93 18.30
C PHE A 82 -7.76 -17.94 18.19
N GLU A 83 -7.50 -19.17 18.63
CA GLU A 83 -8.42 -20.32 18.56
C GLU A 83 -9.82 -20.00 19.09
N ARG A 84 -9.92 -19.24 20.18
CA ARG A 84 -11.18 -18.81 20.78
C ARG A 84 -12.10 -17.99 19.86
N PHE A 85 -11.55 -17.36 18.83
CA PHE A 85 -12.28 -16.53 17.88
C PHE A 85 -12.55 -17.21 16.54
N ARG A 86 -12.09 -18.43 16.32
CA ARG A 86 -12.34 -19.19 15.08
C ARG A 86 -13.83 -19.30 14.69
N PRO A 87 -14.78 -19.49 15.64
CA PRO A 87 -16.19 -19.52 15.27
C PRO A 87 -16.72 -18.16 14.78
N ASN A 88 -16.05 -17.08 15.14
CA ASN A 88 -16.50 -15.73 14.84
C ASN A 88 -15.93 -15.21 13.52
N PHE A 89 -14.67 -15.54 13.22
CA PHE A 89 -13.94 -14.91 12.12
C PHE A 89 -13.38 -15.90 11.12
N ARG A 90 -13.57 -15.58 9.83
CA ARG A 90 -12.88 -16.19 8.71
C ARG A 90 -11.90 -15.21 8.13
N GLN A 91 -10.62 -15.57 8.05
CA GLN A 91 -9.57 -14.70 7.58
C GLN A 91 -9.23 -15.02 6.13
N ASN A 92 -9.06 -13.98 5.30
CA ASN A 92 -8.57 -14.10 3.94
C ASN A 92 -7.44 -13.10 3.69
N PHE A 93 -6.33 -13.57 3.17
CA PHE A 93 -5.16 -12.77 2.87
C PHE A 93 -4.90 -12.73 1.37
N PHE A 94 -4.54 -11.55 0.87
CA PHE A 94 -4.07 -11.37 -0.51
C PHE A 94 -2.54 -11.47 -0.63
N PHE A 95 -1.83 -11.41 0.49
CA PHE A 95 -0.39 -11.60 0.58
C PHE A 95 -0.04 -12.40 1.83
N ILE A 96 0.90 -13.35 1.69
CA ILE A 96 1.34 -14.20 2.81
C ILE A 96 2.50 -13.54 3.53
N ALA A 97 2.22 -12.85 4.62
CA ALA A 97 3.23 -12.31 5.53
C ALA A 97 3.82 -13.41 6.42
N ASP A 98 4.97 -13.14 7.03
CA ASP A 98 5.57 -14.11 7.98
C ASP A 98 4.66 -14.36 9.19
N THR A 99 3.90 -13.34 9.62
CA THR A 99 2.92 -13.41 10.71
C THR A 99 1.70 -14.28 10.40
N THR A 100 1.38 -14.49 9.13
CA THR A 100 0.15 -15.21 8.70
C THR A 100 0.43 -16.56 8.05
N ARG A 101 1.68 -16.83 7.71
CA ARG A 101 2.12 -18.06 7.01
C ARG A 101 1.69 -19.34 7.70
N ASP A 102 1.86 -19.41 9.02
CA ASP A 102 1.52 -20.62 9.79
C ASP A 102 0.02 -20.89 9.81
N ALA A 103 -0.80 -19.84 9.95
CA ALA A 103 -2.26 -19.98 9.91
C ALA A 103 -2.74 -20.48 8.54
N ILE A 104 -2.17 -19.97 7.46
CA ILE A 104 -2.49 -20.41 6.09
C ILE A 104 -2.06 -21.85 5.87
N ASN A 105 -0.83 -22.22 6.26
CA ASN A 105 -0.32 -23.59 6.09
C ASN A 105 -1.11 -24.62 6.88
N LYS A 106 -1.72 -24.24 8.01
CA LYS A 106 -2.59 -25.10 8.83
C LYS A 106 -4.04 -25.14 8.34
N GLY A 107 -4.40 -24.36 7.30
CA GLY A 107 -5.79 -24.24 6.84
C GLY A 107 -6.70 -23.47 7.81
N GLU A 108 -6.12 -22.64 8.67
CA GLU A 108 -6.83 -21.79 9.64
C GLU A 108 -7.20 -20.43 9.06
N ALA A 109 -6.62 -20.09 7.91
CA ALA A 109 -6.88 -18.87 7.16
C ALA A 109 -6.83 -19.16 5.66
N ASP A 110 -7.59 -18.41 4.88
CA ASP A 110 -7.63 -18.49 3.43
C ASP A 110 -6.60 -17.57 2.78
N TYR A 111 -6.14 -17.95 1.60
CA TYR A 111 -5.30 -17.14 0.74
C TYR A 111 -5.94 -17.03 -0.63
N THR A 112 -6.09 -15.80 -1.13
CA THR A 112 -6.59 -15.53 -2.47
C THR A 112 -5.44 -15.18 -3.41
N PRO A 113 -4.96 -16.13 -4.25
CA PRO A 113 -3.88 -15.88 -5.20
C PRO A 113 -4.35 -15.00 -6.35
N VAL A 114 -3.86 -13.77 -6.40
CA VAL A 114 -4.22 -12.77 -7.40
C VAL A 114 -3.09 -11.79 -7.60
N PHE A 115 -2.92 -11.28 -8.83
CA PHE A 115 -1.98 -10.17 -9.04
C PHE A 115 -2.44 -8.92 -8.28
N LEU A 116 -1.54 -8.28 -7.57
CA LEU A 116 -1.83 -7.14 -6.71
C LEU A 116 -2.60 -6.03 -7.45
N SER A 117 -2.20 -5.72 -8.68
CA SER A 117 -2.88 -4.73 -9.53
C SER A 117 -4.31 -5.12 -9.96
N GLN A 118 -4.71 -6.37 -9.73
CA GLN A 118 -6.05 -6.84 -10.10
C GLN A 118 -7.02 -6.88 -8.92
N ILE A 119 -6.53 -6.77 -7.68
CA ILE A 119 -7.37 -6.77 -6.48
C ILE A 119 -8.44 -5.67 -6.54
N PRO A 120 -8.13 -4.41 -6.91
CA PRO A 120 -9.14 -3.37 -7.04
C PRO A 120 -10.30 -3.75 -7.97
N ARG A 121 -10.02 -4.53 -9.03
CA ARG A 121 -11.06 -5.03 -9.95
C ARG A 121 -12.00 -6.03 -9.30
N LEU A 122 -11.52 -6.82 -8.31
CA LEU A 122 -12.37 -7.75 -7.56
C LEU A 122 -13.43 -6.99 -6.76
N PHE A 123 -13.05 -5.89 -6.12
CA PHE A 123 -13.96 -5.00 -5.39
C PHE A 123 -14.93 -4.30 -6.33
N LYS A 124 -14.41 -3.66 -7.38
CA LYS A 124 -15.21 -2.95 -8.40
C LYS A 124 -16.26 -3.85 -9.07
N ARG A 125 -15.92 -5.10 -9.33
CA ARG A 125 -16.83 -6.08 -9.94
C ARG A 125 -17.68 -6.84 -8.92
N ARG A 126 -17.53 -6.53 -7.63
CA ARG A 126 -18.20 -7.21 -6.52
C ARG A 126 -18.00 -8.74 -6.51
N LEU A 127 -16.85 -9.19 -7.00
CA LEU A 127 -16.42 -10.59 -6.89
C LEU A 127 -15.96 -10.90 -5.45
N ILE A 128 -15.42 -9.90 -4.78
CA ILE A 128 -15.21 -9.88 -3.33
C ILE A 128 -15.95 -8.65 -2.82
N THR A 129 -16.91 -8.87 -1.92
CA THR A 129 -17.66 -7.80 -1.27
C THR A 129 -16.93 -7.34 -0.02
N ILE A 130 -17.05 -6.04 0.27
CA ILE A 130 -16.59 -5.42 1.50
C ILE A 130 -17.80 -4.69 2.09
N ASP A 131 -18.23 -5.11 3.25
CA ASP A 131 -19.37 -4.52 3.96
C ASP A 131 -18.90 -3.43 4.92
N VAL A 132 -17.71 -3.62 5.51
CA VAL A 132 -17.08 -2.72 6.46
C VAL A 132 -15.62 -2.50 6.10
N ALA A 133 -15.13 -1.26 6.17
CA ALA A 133 -13.71 -0.95 6.05
C ALA A 133 -13.18 -0.31 7.35
N PHE A 134 -12.14 -0.88 7.91
CA PHE A 134 -11.35 -0.32 8.99
C PHE A 134 -10.14 0.38 8.40
N ILE A 135 -10.11 1.69 8.46
CA ILE A 135 -9.02 2.51 7.91
C ILE A 135 -8.35 3.36 8.98
N GLN A 136 -7.12 3.73 8.73
CA GLN A 136 -6.42 4.74 9.52
C GLN A 136 -6.10 5.94 8.63
N VAL A 137 -6.38 7.15 9.11
CA VAL A 137 -6.25 8.38 8.34
C VAL A 137 -5.55 9.46 9.16
N SER A 138 -4.97 10.43 8.44
CA SER A 138 -4.44 11.64 9.05
C SER A 138 -5.57 12.54 9.57
N PRO A 139 -5.28 13.51 10.45
CA PRO A 139 -6.14 14.67 10.61
C PRO A 139 -6.40 15.38 9.28
N PRO A 140 -7.48 16.18 9.14
CA PRO A 140 -7.76 16.91 7.92
C PRO A 140 -6.61 17.83 7.50
N GLY A 141 -6.31 17.89 6.20
CA GLY A 141 -5.44 18.90 5.63
C GLY A 141 -6.12 20.29 5.55
N ASP A 142 -5.42 21.28 5.01
CA ASP A 142 -5.96 22.63 4.83
C ASP A 142 -7.17 22.68 3.88
N ASN A 143 -7.29 21.70 3.01
CA ASN A 143 -8.42 21.51 2.11
C ASN A 143 -9.62 20.76 2.74
N GLY A 144 -9.54 20.41 4.03
CA GLY A 144 -10.59 19.68 4.75
C GLY A 144 -10.64 18.18 4.50
N PHE A 145 -9.84 17.63 3.58
CA PHE A 145 -9.77 16.19 3.32
C PHE A 145 -8.83 15.48 4.30
N LEU A 146 -9.13 14.23 4.61
CA LEU A 146 -8.24 13.31 5.30
C LEU A 146 -7.30 12.65 4.30
N SER A 147 -6.18 12.08 4.75
CA SER A 147 -5.31 11.27 3.91
C SER A 147 -5.22 9.84 4.42
N LEU A 148 -5.23 8.85 3.51
CA LEU A 148 -4.91 7.45 3.82
C LEU A 148 -3.44 7.27 4.24
N GLY A 149 -2.64 8.32 4.12
CA GLY A 149 -1.25 8.33 4.55
C GLY A 149 -0.40 7.27 3.83
N ILE A 150 0.21 6.41 4.63
CA ILE A 150 1.20 5.44 4.14
C ILE A 150 0.59 4.19 3.48
N SER A 151 -0.75 4.09 3.35
CA SER A 151 -1.45 2.88 2.90
C SER A 151 -2.60 3.23 1.95
N VAL A 152 -2.26 3.61 0.73
CA VAL A 152 -3.24 3.95 -0.33
C VAL A 152 -3.60 2.71 -1.16
N ASP A 153 -2.66 1.93 -1.53
CA ASP A 153 -2.64 0.62 -2.20
C ASP A 153 -4.00 0.17 -2.79
N ILE A 154 -4.59 -0.90 -2.26
CA ILE A 154 -5.93 -1.38 -2.62
C ILE A 154 -7.02 -0.70 -1.78
N MET A 155 -6.63 0.02 -0.72
CA MET A 155 -7.52 0.68 0.24
C MET A 155 -8.41 1.71 -0.45
N LYS A 156 -7.85 2.50 -1.38
CA LYS A 156 -8.60 3.53 -2.10
C LYS A 156 -9.82 2.97 -2.83
N GLU A 157 -9.68 1.80 -3.47
CA GLU A 157 -10.80 1.16 -4.16
C GLU A 157 -11.71 0.40 -3.18
N ALA A 158 -11.15 -0.18 -2.11
CA ALA A 158 -11.93 -0.85 -1.08
C ALA A 158 -12.96 0.10 -0.45
N ILE A 159 -12.54 1.30 -0.02
CA ILE A 159 -13.44 2.28 0.60
C ILE A 159 -14.47 2.86 -0.38
N ARG A 160 -14.15 2.94 -1.68
CA ARG A 160 -15.07 3.47 -2.70
C ARG A 160 -16.34 2.64 -2.86
N HIS A 161 -16.25 1.35 -2.57
CA HIS A 161 -17.35 0.39 -2.71
C HIS A 161 -17.90 -0.13 -1.38
N CYS A 162 -17.38 0.38 -0.26
CA CYS A 162 -17.75 -0.05 1.09
C CYS A 162 -18.86 0.82 1.67
N PRO A 163 -19.99 0.23 2.13
CA PRO A 163 -21.11 1.00 2.69
C PRO A 163 -20.85 1.51 4.11
N LEU A 164 -19.98 0.86 4.89
CA LEU A 164 -19.67 1.24 6.28
C LEU A 164 -18.16 1.45 6.46
N ILE A 165 -17.72 2.70 6.49
CA ILE A 165 -16.33 3.06 6.69
C ILE A 165 -16.15 3.57 8.12
N ILE A 166 -15.30 2.91 8.89
CA ILE A 166 -14.89 3.31 10.24
C ILE A 166 -13.42 3.71 10.19
N ALA A 167 -13.14 4.99 10.48
CA ALA A 167 -11.83 5.57 10.35
C ALA A 167 -11.23 5.91 11.72
N GLN A 168 -10.06 5.36 12.01
CA GLN A 168 -9.20 5.84 13.10
C GLN A 168 -8.47 7.09 12.62
N VAL A 169 -8.76 8.25 13.22
CA VAL A 169 -8.03 9.49 13.00
C VAL A 169 -6.82 9.52 13.92
N ASN A 170 -5.62 9.56 13.36
CA ASN A 170 -4.37 9.49 14.11
C ASN A 170 -3.41 10.62 13.66
N ALA A 171 -2.99 11.46 14.61
CA ALA A 171 -2.06 12.57 14.37
C ALA A 171 -0.63 12.10 14.00
N HIS A 172 -0.32 10.82 14.13
CA HIS A 172 0.94 10.22 13.65
C HIS A 172 0.86 9.77 12.17
N MET A 173 -0.33 9.71 11.56
CA MET A 173 -0.47 9.39 10.15
C MET A 173 -0.06 10.58 9.29
N PRO A 174 0.92 10.46 8.38
CA PRO A 174 1.30 11.57 7.51
C PRO A 174 0.19 11.91 6.52
N TYR A 175 -0.02 13.20 6.30
CA TYR A 175 -0.79 13.68 5.16
C TYR A 175 0.09 13.57 3.91
N VAL A 176 -0.33 12.81 2.91
CA VAL A 176 0.46 12.59 1.70
C VAL A 176 -0.30 13.04 0.47
N HIS A 177 0.45 13.42 -0.57
CA HIS A 177 -0.10 13.85 -1.86
C HIS A 177 -0.40 12.68 -2.80
N GLY A 178 -1.15 12.94 -3.86
CA GLY A 178 -1.58 11.97 -4.85
C GLY A 178 -3.06 11.61 -4.71
N ASP A 179 -3.45 10.39 -5.10
CA ASP A 179 -4.82 9.89 -4.92
C ASP A 179 -5.03 9.22 -3.54
N SER A 180 -4.60 9.91 -2.50
CA SER A 180 -4.61 9.45 -1.10
C SER A 180 -5.78 10.02 -0.29
N LEU A 181 -6.49 11.00 -0.83
CA LEU A 181 -7.44 11.82 -0.07
C LEU A 181 -8.77 11.10 0.14
N VAL A 182 -9.33 11.28 1.32
CA VAL A 182 -10.65 10.78 1.73
C VAL A 182 -11.51 11.96 2.16
N ASP A 183 -12.67 12.08 1.51
CA ASP A 183 -13.67 13.06 1.91
C ASP A 183 -14.31 12.61 3.23
N PRO A 184 -14.31 13.46 4.28
CA PRO A 184 -14.96 13.16 5.55
C PRO A 184 -16.45 12.80 5.40
N GLU A 185 -17.12 13.32 4.37
CA GLU A 185 -18.52 12.99 4.08
C GLU A 185 -18.72 11.50 3.81
N ASN A 186 -17.75 10.85 3.17
CA ASN A 186 -17.82 9.43 2.81
C ASN A 186 -17.48 8.49 3.97
N VAL A 187 -16.95 8.99 5.08
CA VAL A 187 -16.65 8.18 6.28
C VAL A 187 -17.93 8.07 7.12
N SER A 188 -18.28 6.87 7.53
CA SER A 188 -19.48 6.63 8.35
C SER A 188 -19.26 7.01 9.82
N PHE A 189 -18.14 6.59 10.38
CA PHE A 189 -17.77 6.88 11.78
C PHE A 189 -16.30 7.17 11.93
N PHE A 190 -15.98 8.06 12.88
CA PHE A 190 -14.62 8.39 13.30
C PHE A 190 -14.35 7.91 14.72
N ILE A 191 -13.17 7.37 14.91
CA ILE A 191 -12.58 7.09 16.23
C ILE A 191 -11.27 7.88 16.29
N HIS A 192 -11.18 8.84 17.19
CA HIS A 192 -9.94 9.58 17.42
C HIS A 192 -9.06 8.79 18.40
N HIS A 193 -7.91 8.34 17.92
CA HIS A 193 -6.91 7.71 18.77
C HIS A 193 -5.52 7.93 18.20
N ASP A 194 -4.68 8.63 18.96
CA ASP A 194 -3.29 8.88 18.61
C ASP A 194 -2.41 7.76 19.13
N GLU A 195 -1.77 7.03 18.23
CA GLU A 195 -0.77 6.01 18.55
C GLU A 195 0.36 6.05 17.52
N PRO A 196 1.61 5.70 17.88
CA PRO A 196 2.67 5.51 16.91
C PRO A 196 2.27 4.52 15.84
N LEU A 197 2.58 4.83 14.57
CA LEU A 197 2.39 3.88 13.49
C LEU A 197 3.33 2.69 13.66
N LEU A 198 2.94 1.55 13.10
CA LEU A 198 3.84 0.40 13.01
C LEU A 198 5.08 0.77 12.20
N GLU A 199 6.22 0.23 12.59
CA GLU A 199 7.49 0.45 11.91
C GLU A 199 8.01 -0.84 11.29
N TYR A 200 8.66 -0.68 10.15
CA TYR A 200 9.38 -1.75 9.48
C TYR A 200 10.86 -1.39 9.34
N HIS A 201 11.70 -2.25 9.91
CA HIS A 201 13.15 -2.14 9.85
C HIS A 201 13.71 -3.35 9.09
N PRO A 202 14.18 -3.18 7.85
CA PRO A 202 14.78 -4.28 7.11
C PRO A 202 16.05 -4.76 7.82
N ALA A 203 16.24 -6.07 7.85
CA ALA A 203 17.48 -6.64 8.41
C ALA A 203 18.70 -6.12 7.63
N PRO A 204 19.84 -5.91 8.31
CA PRO A 204 21.08 -5.45 7.68
C PRO A 204 21.51 -6.36 6.50
N ALA A 205 22.13 -5.74 5.49
CA ALA A 205 22.71 -6.47 4.37
C ALA A 205 23.93 -7.27 4.83
N ASP A 206 24.01 -8.52 4.39
CA ASP A 206 25.20 -9.36 4.53
C ASP A 206 26.18 -9.14 3.37
N GLU A 207 27.34 -9.82 3.40
CA GLU A 207 28.39 -9.71 2.36
C GLU A 207 27.87 -10.11 0.97
N THR A 208 27.01 -11.13 0.90
CA THR A 208 26.42 -11.62 -0.36
C THR A 208 25.53 -10.54 -0.98
N LEU A 209 24.64 -9.94 -0.19
CA LEU A 209 23.80 -8.84 -0.62
C LEU A 209 24.62 -7.62 -1.05
N GLY A 210 25.74 -7.34 -0.38
CA GLY A 210 26.69 -6.31 -0.78
C GLY A 210 27.30 -6.56 -2.17
N LYS A 211 27.66 -7.82 -2.49
CA LYS A 211 28.15 -8.22 -3.83
C LYS A 211 27.05 -8.07 -4.89
N ILE A 212 25.82 -8.51 -4.60
CA ILE A 212 24.66 -8.34 -5.49
C ILE A 212 24.43 -6.85 -5.77
N SER A 213 24.40 -6.02 -4.75
CA SER A 213 24.24 -4.57 -4.88
C SER A 213 25.27 -3.95 -5.83
N LYS A 214 26.55 -4.32 -5.70
CA LYS A 214 27.63 -3.85 -6.60
C LYS A 214 27.43 -4.28 -8.05
N HIS A 215 26.90 -5.47 -8.29
CA HIS A 215 26.63 -5.94 -9.66
C HIS A 215 25.42 -5.21 -10.27
N VAL A 216 24.32 -5.08 -9.52
CA VAL A 216 23.10 -4.39 -9.98
C VAL A 216 23.40 -2.90 -10.24
N SER A 217 24.18 -2.23 -9.40
CA SER A 217 24.53 -0.82 -9.60
C SER A 217 25.28 -0.57 -10.91
N LYS A 218 26.04 -1.55 -11.43
CA LYS A 218 26.74 -1.42 -12.71
C LYS A 218 25.81 -1.45 -13.92
N ILE A 219 24.66 -2.14 -13.81
CA ILE A 219 23.71 -2.29 -14.92
C ILE A 219 22.59 -1.24 -14.89
N VAL A 220 22.44 -0.48 -13.81
CA VAL A 220 21.47 0.62 -13.70
C VAL A 220 22.12 1.91 -14.22
N PRO A 221 21.69 2.47 -15.38
CA PRO A 221 22.19 3.74 -15.88
C PRO A 221 21.66 4.94 -15.08
N ASP A 222 22.36 6.06 -15.17
CA ASP A 222 21.82 7.35 -14.72
C ASP A 222 20.52 7.70 -15.45
N GLY A 223 19.57 8.31 -14.76
CA GLY A 223 18.26 8.68 -15.29
C GLY A 223 17.28 7.52 -15.43
N SER A 224 17.63 6.33 -14.91
CA SER A 224 16.70 5.19 -14.87
C SER A 224 15.53 5.44 -13.92
N THR A 225 14.34 4.96 -14.30
CA THR A 225 13.21 4.87 -13.37
C THR A 225 13.19 3.49 -12.73
N ILE A 226 13.13 3.44 -11.41
CA ILE A 226 13.30 2.22 -10.61
C ILE A 226 11.98 1.85 -9.94
N GLN A 227 11.70 0.55 -9.93
CA GLN A 227 10.72 -0.07 -9.06
C GLN A 227 11.45 -0.94 -8.05
N VAL A 228 11.00 -0.90 -6.79
CA VAL A 228 11.59 -1.62 -5.66
C VAL A 228 10.55 -2.56 -5.07
N GLY A 229 10.93 -3.81 -4.84
CA GLY A 229 10.08 -4.82 -4.20
C GLY A 229 10.25 -4.84 -2.67
N TYR A 230 9.51 -5.74 -2.03
CA TYR A 230 9.61 -6.01 -0.60
C TYR A 230 10.77 -6.97 -0.30
N GLY A 231 11.55 -6.67 0.73
CA GLY A 231 12.54 -7.60 1.28
C GLY A 231 13.95 -7.05 1.44
N ARG A 232 14.86 -7.90 1.94
CA ARG A 232 16.26 -7.55 2.24
C ARG A 232 17.07 -7.22 0.99
N THR A 233 16.91 -8.01 -0.07
CA THR A 233 17.67 -7.86 -1.33
C THR A 233 17.38 -6.53 -2.02
N PRO A 234 16.12 -6.11 -2.25
CA PRO A 234 15.83 -4.80 -2.82
C PRO A 234 16.43 -3.65 -2.02
N ASN A 235 16.32 -3.68 -0.69
CA ASN A 235 16.89 -2.63 0.16
C ASN A 235 18.44 -2.59 0.07
N ALA A 236 19.11 -3.74 0.01
CA ALA A 236 20.55 -3.80 -0.18
C ALA A 236 20.99 -3.25 -1.54
N VAL A 237 20.21 -3.48 -2.60
CA VAL A 237 20.48 -2.94 -3.94
C VAL A 237 20.41 -1.42 -3.95
N LEU A 238 19.44 -0.81 -3.28
CA LEU A 238 19.31 0.65 -3.19
C LEU A 238 20.57 1.31 -2.65
N SER A 239 21.21 0.74 -1.64
CA SER A 239 22.45 1.29 -1.06
C SER A 239 23.61 1.37 -2.05
N GLY A 240 23.61 0.56 -3.12
CA GLY A 240 24.60 0.61 -4.19
C GLY A 240 24.34 1.67 -5.26
N LEU A 241 23.23 2.38 -5.19
CA LEU A 241 22.81 3.37 -6.19
C LEU A 241 23.12 4.82 -5.79
N ASN A 242 23.80 5.05 -4.67
CA ASN A 242 24.11 6.38 -4.14
C ASN A 242 24.93 7.26 -5.09
N SER A 243 25.76 6.64 -5.95
CA SER A 243 26.59 7.36 -6.93
C SER A 243 25.84 7.69 -8.23
N LYS A 244 24.61 7.21 -8.39
CA LYS A 244 23.80 7.46 -9.59
C LYS A 244 23.20 8.86 -9.56
N LYS A 245 22.78 9.33 -10.75
CA LYS A 245 22.20 10.66 -10.92
C LYS A 245 20.89 10.61 -11.68
N ASN A 246 20.01 11.54 -11.35
CA ASN A 246 18.71 11.73 -12.01
C ASN A 246 17.83 10.47 -12.04
N LEU A 247 17.94 9.63 -11.01
CA LEU A 247 17.05 8.46 -10.89
C LEU A 247 15.60 8.91 -10.68
N GLY A 248 14.68 8.12 -11.23
CA GLY A 248 13.25 8.25 -10.98
C GLY A 248 12.72 7.06 -10.17
N ILE A 249 11.67 7.28 -9.41
CA ILE A 249 10.98 6.24 -8.66
C ILE A 249 9.53 6.12 -9.13
N HIS A 250 9.15 4.90 -9.50
CA HIS A 250 7.78 4.48 -9.75
C HIS A 250 7.63 3.06 -9.21
N THR A 251 7.11 2.92 -8.01
CA THR A 251 7.18 1.68 -7.24
C THR A 251 5.87 1.37 -6.54
N GLU A 252 5.67 0.11 -6.19
CA GLU A 252 4.61 -0.31 -5.29
C GLU A 252 4.87 0.21 -3.88
N MET A 253 6.07 -0.09 -3.38
CA MET A 253 6.43 0.15 -1.99
C MET A 253 7.57 1.15 -1.87
N LEU A 254 7.41 2.08 -0.96
CA LEU A 254 8.42 3.05 -0.55
C LEU A 254 8.99 2.65 0.80
N GLY A 255 10.31 2.69 0.92
CA GLY A 255 11.03 2.39 2.15
C GLY A 255 12.19 3.34 2.38
N SER A 256 12.90 3.16 3.51
CA SER A 256 14.01 4.02 3.93
C SER A 256 15.09 4.20 2.86
N GLY A 257 15.48 3.14 2.17
CA GLY A 257 16.52 3.22 1.13
C GLY A 257 16.18 4.16 -0.03
N ILE A 258 14.90 4.30 -0.40
CA ILE A 258 14.48 5.29 -1.41
C ILE A 258 14.60 6.71 -0.84
N ILE A 259 14.16 6.91 0.40
CA ILE A 259 14.25 8.23 1.07
C ILE A 259 15.73 8.66 1.20
N ASP A 260 16.62 7.73 1.50
CA ASP A 260 18.05 8.01 1.57
C ASP A 260 18.62 8.47 0.21
N LEU A 261 18.23 7.81 -0.90
CA LEU A 261 18.61 8.23 -2.25
C LEU A 261 18.02 9.60 -2.62
N MET A 262 16.83 9.94 -2.17
CA MET A 262 16.22 11.27 -2.36
C MET A 262 16.98 12.33 -1.56
N LYS A 263 17.27 12.08 -0.29
CA LYS A 263 18.06 12.98 0.58
C LYS A 263 19.47 13.25 0.05
N GLN A 264 20.09 12.23 -0.58
CA GLN A 264 21.41 12.33 -1.18
C GLN A 264 21.44 12.96 -2.60
N GLY A 265 20.26 13.22 -3.17
CA GLY A 265 20.14 13.81 -4.51
C GLY A 265 20.38 12.83 -5.67
N ALA A 266 20.46 11.53 -5.40
CA ALA A 266 20.53 10.50 -6.45
C ALA A 266 19.18 10.36 -7.19
N VAL A 267 18.06 10.58 -6.47
CA VAL A 267 16.69 10.57 -6.99
C VAL A 267 16.16 11.99 -7.05
N ASP A 268 15.87 12.48 -8.25
CA ASP A 268 15.24 13.78 -8.50
C ASP A 268 14.00 13.69 -9.41
N ASN A 269 13.74 12.51 -9.98
CA ASN A 269 12.60 12.21 -10.84
C ASN A 269 12.53 13.06 -12.14
N THR A 270 13.55 13.85 -12.47
CA THR A 270 13.54 14.81 -13.60
C THR A 270 13.51 14.10 -14.95
N ARG A 271 14.00 12.87 -15.04
CA ARG A 271 14.08 12.09 -16.28
C ARG A 271 12.98 11.03 -16.44
N LYS A 272 11.98 11.03 -15.56
CA LYS A 272 10.82 10.14 -15.73
C LYS A 272 10.03 10.51 -16.98
N SER A 273 9.46 9.51 -17.65
CA SER A 273 8.59 9.69 -18.83
C SER A 273 7.15 10.06 -18.47
N ILE A 274 6.72 9.73 -17.25
CA ILE A 274 5.45 10.12 -16.63
C ILE A 274 5.71 10.54 -15.19
N ASP A 275 4.83 11.34 -14.61
CA ASP A 275 4.97 11.85 -13.23
C ASP A 275 6.34 12.48 -12.98
N THR A 276 6.83 13.28 -13.95
CA THR A 276 8.13 13.96 -13.87
C THR A 276 8.21 14.82 -12.61
N GLY A 277 9.33 14.75 -11.89
CA GLY A 277 9.53 15.44 -10.63
C GLY A 277 8.84 14.80 -9.41
N LYS A 278 8.15 13.65 -9.58
CA LYS A 278 7.44 12.96 -8.50
C LYS A 278 7.97 11.54 -8.28
N THR A 279 8.28 11.21 -7.05
CA THR A 279 8.39 9.82 -6.58
C THR A 279 6.96 9.28 -6.44
N VAL A 280 6.66 8.19 -7.12
CA VAL A 280 5.33 7.56 -7.09
C VAL A 280 5.41 6.23 -6.35
N ALA A 281 4.50 6.06 -5.37
CA ALA A 281 4.37 4.83 -4.58
C ALA A 281 2.90 4.53 -4.25
N SER A 282 2.59 3.33 -3.75
CA SER A 282 1.25 2.96 -3.28
C SER A 282 1.17 2.79 -1.78
N LEU A 283 2.23 2.27 -1.18
CA LEU A 283 2.33 2.10 0.27
C LEU A 283 3.75 2.38 0.75
N CYS A 284 3.89 2.64 2.03
CA CYS A 284 5.19 2.81 2.68
C CYS A 284 5.33 1.86 3.87
N LEU A 285 6.47 1.17 3.91
CA LEU A 285 6.93 0.44 5.09
C LEU A 285 8.26 1.05 5.54
N GLY A 286 8.26 1.70 6.69
CA GLY A 286 9.44 2.44 7.15
C GLY A 286 9.42 2.73 8.65
N SER A 287 10.25 3.66 9.06
CA SER A 287 10.34 4.16 10.43
C SER A 287 9.57 5.48 10.61
N ALA A 288 9.41 5.91 11.84
CA ALA A 288 8.84 7.21 12.17
C ALA A 288 9.59 8.38 11.47
N GLU A 289 10.89 8.25 11.23
CA GLU A 289 11.66 9.25 10.46
C GLU A 289 11.22 9.31 9.00
N VAL A 290 11.00 8.15 8.38
CA VAL A 290 10.46 8.05 7.02
C VAL A 290 9.08 8.72 6.96
N TYR A 291 8.19 8.41 7.90
CA TYR A 291 6.84 8.98 7.92
C TYR A 291 6.84 10.50 8.09
N ARG A 292 7.75 11.05 8.90
CA ARG A 292 7.94 12.51 8.98
C ARG A 292 8.40 13.12 7.65
N PHE A 293 9.25 12.44 6.91
CA PHE A 293 9.70 12.91 5.59
C PHE A 293 8.59 12.88 4.55
N LEU A 294 7.62 11.97 4.67
CA LEU A 294 6.48 11.88 3.76
C LEU A 294 5.42 12.96 4.01
N HIS A 295 5.32 13.44 5.26
CA HIS A 295 4.28 14.39 5.65
C HIS A 295 4.37 15.67 4.83
N ASP A 296 3.28 15.99 4.12
CA ASP A 296 3.12 17.17 3.28
C ASP A 296 4.26 17.40 2.28
N ASN A 297 4.87 16.33 1.80
CA ASN A 297 5.99 16.39 0.86
C ASN A 297 5.48 16.38 -0.59
N PRO A 298 5.53 17.55 -1.30
CA PRO A 298 4.97 17.65 -2.64
C PRO A 298 5.76 16.89 -3.72
N THR A 299 6.95 16.40 -3.42
CA THR A 299 7.75 15.60 -4.36
C THR A 299 7.39 14.13 -4.39
N ILE A 300 6.49 13.69 -3.50
CA ILE A 300 6.05 12.30 -3.36
C ILE A 300 4.55 12.22 -3.62
N SER A 301 4.13 11.26 -4.42
CA SER A 301 2.72 11.02 -4.77
C SER A 301 2.35 9.58 -4.47
N PHE A 302 1.38 9.39 -3.59
CA PHE A 302 0.82 8.07 -3.31
C PHE A 302 -0.38 7.81 -4.22
N MET A 303 -0.34 6.70 -4.94
CA MET A 303 -1.33 6.31 -5.94
C MET A 303 -1.86 4.92 -5.66
N PRO A 304 -3.10 4.60 -6.07
CA PRO A 304 -3.64 3.25 -5.97
C PRO A 304 -2.77 2.22 -6.70
N ILE A 305 -2.88 0.97 -6.27
CA ILE A 305 -2.02 -0.12 -6.76
C ILE A 305 -2.26 -0.46 -8.24
N ASP A 306 -3.46 -0.25 -8.74
CA ASP A 306 -3.80 -0.43 -10.15
C ASP A 306 -3.23 0.68 -11.05
N TYR A 307 -2.69 1.75 -10.47
CA TYR A 307 -1.83 2.72 -11.14
C TYR A 307 -0.36 2.29 -11.09
N THR A 308 0.22 2.13 -9.90
CA THR A 308 1.66 1.83 -9.75
C THR A 308 2.06 0.48 -10.33
N ASN A 309 1.18 -0.52 -10.22
CA ASN A 309 1.41 -1.88 -10.70
C ASN A 309 0.70 -2.17 -12.03
N ASN A 310 0.18 -1.13 -12.71
CA ASN A 310 -0.42 -1.28 -14.03
C ASN A 310 0.65 -1.65 -15.07
N PRO A 311 0.51 -2.78 -15.80
CA PRO A 311 1.48 -3.20 -16.80
C PRO A 311 1.71 -2.17 -17.92
N GLU A 312 0.66 -1.44 -18.33
CA GLU A 312 0.76 -0.42 -19.38
C GLU A 312 1.56 0.80 -18.88
N ILE A 313 1.30 1.26 -17.67
CA ILE A 313 2.02 2.36 -17.03
C ILE A 313 3.48 1.98 -16.80
N ARG A 314 3.74 0.78 -16.28
CA ARG A 314 5.09 0.24 -16.11
C ARG A 314 5.85 0.18 -17.43
N PHE A 315 5.21 -0.25 -18.50
CA PHE A 315 5.81 -0.27 -19.82
C PHE A 315 6.22 1.13 -20.30
N ILE A 316 5.41 2.15 -20.06
CA ILE A 316 5.74 3.54 -20.37
C ILE A 316 6.94 4.02 -19.56
N THR A 317 7.02 3.67 -18.28
CA THR A 317 8.16 4.04 -17.41
C THR A 317 9.46 3.35 -17.82
N MET A 318 9.39 2.16 -18.40
CA MET A 318 10.55 1.37 -18.88
C MET A 318 11.06 1.81 -20.27
N LYS A 319 10.44 2.76 -20.93
CA LYS A 319 10.70 3.15 -22.33
C LYS A 319 12.18 3.46 -22.66
N ARG A 320 12.95 3.96 -21.71
CA ARG A 320 14.38 4.23 -21.87
C ARG A 320 15.24 2.96 -21.84
N THR A 321 14.91 2.00 -20.99
CA THR A 321 15.67 0.74 -20.85
C THR A 321 15.61 -0.11 -22.10
N PHE A 322 14.46 -0.14 -22.78
CA PHE A 322 14.31 -0.88 -24.03
C PHE A 322 15.00 -0.20 -25.23
N LYS A 323 15.10 1.12 -25.26
CA LYS A 323 15.85 1.83 -26.33
C LYS A 323 17.33 1.47 -26.34
N LEU A 324 17.93 1.12 -25.20
CA LEU A 324 19.30 0.65 -25.08
C LEU A 324 19.53 -0.76 -25.63
N GLN A 325 18.46 -1.55 -25.83
CA GLN A 325 18.51 -2.90 -26.40
C GLN A 325 18.11 -2.98 -27.88
N GLY A 326 17.97 -1.82 -28.56
CA GLY A 326 17.64 -1.79 -30.00
C GLY A 326 16.18 -2.06 -30.37
N VAL A 327 15.27 -2.05 -29.39
CA VAL A 327 13.83 -2.23 -29.65
C VAL A 327 13.16 -0.88 -29.90
N ASP A 328 12.58 -0.70 -31.09
CA ASP A 328 11.78 0.49 -31.42
C ASP A 328 10.37 0.39 -30.82
N ILE A 329 10.19 1.04 -29.68
CA ILE A 329 8.93 1.03 -28.92
C ILE A 329 7.75 1.72 -29.65
N PRO A 330 7.93 2.84 -30.39
CA PRO A 330 6.86 3.40 -31.21
C PRO A 330 6.30 2.41 -32.24
N ALA A 331 7.16 1.64 -32.91
CA ALA A 331 6.72 0.60 -33.83
C ALA A 331 5.97 -0.53 -33.12
N PHE A 332 6.42 -0.93 -31.93
CA PHE A 332 5.74 -1.93 -31.10
C PHE A 332 4.36 -1.46 -30.59
N LEU A 333 4.23 -0.20 -30.17
CA LEU A 333 2.94 0.37 -29.75
C LEU A 333 1.94 0.53 -30.89
N ASN A 334 2.42 0.80 -32.13
CA ASN A 334 1.56 0.84 -33.31
C ASN A 334 1.05 -0.56 -33.72
N LEU A 335 1.87 -1.58 -33.55
CA LEU A 335 1.44 -2.98 -33.69
C LEU A 335 0.31 -3.37 -32.74
N THR A 336 0.27 -2.75 -31.54
CA THR A 336 -0.76 -3.06 -30.53
C THR A 336 -2.14 -2.51 -30.87
N LYS A 337 -2.26 -1.46 -31.67
CA LYS A 337 -3.55 -0.89 -32.11
C LYS A 337 -4.21 -1.70 -33.21
N GLU A 338 -3.45 -2.32 -34.08
CA GLU A 338 -3.97 -3.00 -35.27
C GLU A 338 -4.19 -4.52 -35.10
N ASN A 339 -3.54 -5.20 -34.17
CA ASN A 339 -3.58 -6.66 -34.04
C ASN A 339 -3.74 -7.20 -32.63
N ARG A 340 -4.85 -6.84 -31.95
CA ARG A 340 -5.14 -7.31 -30.58
C ARG A 340 -5.21 -8.86 -30.41
N LYS A 341 -5.41 -9.64 -31.47
CA LYS A 341 -5.49 -11.11 -31.42
C LYS A 341 -4.11 -11.81 -31.43
N GLY A 342 -3.10 -11.23 -32.09
CA GLY A 342 -1.74 -11.79 -32.14
C GLY A 342 -0.87 -11.43 -30.92
N LEU A 343 -1.26 -10.40 -30.21
CA LEU A 343 -0.47 -9.81 -29.12
C LEU A 343 -0.51 -10.55 -27.80
N ARG A 344 -1.51 -11.39 -27.53
CA ARG A 344 -1.49 -12.23 -26.30
C ARG A 344 -0.21 -13.04 -26.23
N HIS A 345 0.20 -13.67 -27.33
CA HIS A 345 1.41 -14.51 -27.37
C HIS A 345 2.71 -13.71 -27.31
N VAL A 346 2.78 -12.54 -27.96
CA VAL A 346 3.98 -11.67 -27.93
C VAL A 346 4.11 -10.98 -26.57
N HIS A 347 3.00 -10.54 -26.02
CA HIS A 347 2.94 -9.95 -24.67
C HIS A 347 3.35 -10.98 -23.59
N GLU A 348 2.84 -12.20 -23.65
CA GLU A 348 3.22 -13.28 -22.73
C GLU A 348 4.68 -13.70 -22.92
N SER A 349 5.23 -13.74 -24.13
CA SER A 349 6.62 -14.12 -24.37
C SER A 349 7.61 -13.01 -23.99
N ILE A 350 7.30 -11.75 -24.23
CA ILE A 350 8.16 -10.61 -23.83
C ILE A 350 8.02 -10.33 -22.34
N VAL A 351 6.80 -10.30 -21.81
CA VAL A 351 6.57 -10.14 -20.36
C VAL A 351 7.14 -11.33 -19.60
N SER A 352 7.01 -12.57 -20.07
CA SER A 352 7.62 -13.73 -19.43
C SER A 352 9.15 -13.74 -19.55
N ARG A 353 9.75 -13.30 -20.67
CA ARG A 353 11.20 -13.18 -20.79
C ARG A 353 11.78 -12.03 -19.97
N VAL A 354 11.11 -10.88 -19.93
CA VAL A 354 11.50 -9.75 -19.07
C VAL A 354 11.24 -10.11 -17.61
N TRP A 355 10.12 -10.77 -17.32
CA TRP A 355 9.76 -11.24 -15.98
C TRP A 355 10.68 -12.37 -15.49
N ASN A 356 10.99 -13.38 -16.32
CA ASN A 356 11.88 -14.47 -15.97
C ASN A 356 13.34 -14.00 -15.81
N ASN A 357 13.79 -13.04 -16.61
CA ASN A 357 15.09 -12.38 -16.37
C ASN A 357 15.08 -11.48 -15.13
N TRP A 358 13.93 -10.93 -14.74
CA TRP A 358 13.76 -10.09 -13.56
C TRP A 358 13.58 -10.93 -12.28
N VAL A 359 12.79 -12.00 -12.34
CA VAL A 359 12.61 -12.96 -11.22
C VAL A 359 13.91 -13.73 -10.95
N SER A 360 14.74 -14.02 -11.96
CA SER A 360 16.07 -14.62 -11.76
C SER A 360 17.10 -13.68 -11.11
N ILE A 361 16.81 -12.38 -11.03
CA ILE A 361 17.62 -11.39 -10.28
C ILE A 361 17.10 -11.19 -8.85
N CYS A 362 15.83 -11.51 -8.60
CA CYS A 362 15.16 -11.31 -7.31
C CYS A 362 14.84 -12.62 -6.55
N SER A 363 15.04 -13.79 -7.14
CA SER A 363 15.00 -15.10 -6.49
C SER A 363 16.42 -15.56 -6.13
#